data_bdbe0d82ee22207bd1c97a8524564844
#
_entry.id   bdbe0d82ee22207bd1c97a8524564844
#
_cell.length_a   1.000
_cell.length_b   1.000
_cell.length_c   1.000
_cell.angle_alpha   90.00
_cell.angle_beta   90.00
_cell.angle_gamma   90.00
#
_symmetry.space_group_name_H-M   'P 1'
#
loop_
_entity.id
_entity.type
_entity.pdbx_description
1 polymer ?
#
loop_
_entity_poly.entity_id
_entity_poly.type
_entity_poly.pdbx_seq_one_letter_code
_entity_poly.pdbx_strand_id
1 'polypeptide(L)'
;MKVVVLTGPESTGKSWLAAGLEQRFGGVRVDEYVRRFIEDNPRDTCLADIPDIARGQLQWEDQARAKQPELLILDTHLLSNILWSQTLFGDCPTWLEIELLARHYDLHLLLSPQQVDWAEDGQRCQPDLADRMAFFEATRAWLIEHQQPLQVIEGNWAERQAQAFAAVELLLSS
;
A
#
# COMPACT_ATOMS: atom_id res chain seq x y z
N MET A 1 -12.08 -10.82 11.26
CA MET A 1 -11.28 -10.39 10.08
C MET A 1 -10.26 -9.37 10.54
N LYS A 2 -8.97 -9.67 10.34
CA LYS A 2 -7.87 -8.72 10.53
C LYS A 2 -7.46 -8.15 9.16
N VAL A 3 -7.15 -6.86 9.11
CA VAL A 3 -6.80 -6.16 7.87
C VAL A 3 -5.39 -5.60 7.97
N VAL A 4 -4.50 -6.09 7.11
CA VAL A 4 -3.10 -5.67 7.03
C VAL A 4 -2.87 -4.94 5.71
N VAL A 5 -2.26 -3.77 5.77
CA VAL A 5 -1.93 -2.95 4.61
C VAL A 5 -0.42 -2.90 4.44
N LEU A 6 0.07 -3.21 3.25
CA LEU A 6 1.45 -2.92 2.86
C LEU A 6 1.49 -1.57 2.16
N THR A 7 2.29 -0.65 2.65
CA THR A 7 2.34 0.72 2.14
C THR A 7 3.78 1.23 2.07
N GLY A 8 3.98 2.35 1.39
CA GLY A 8 5.29 2.96 1.19
C GLY A 8 5.62 3.15 -0.29
N PRO A 9 6.84 3.65 -0.59
CA PRO A 9 7.25 3.98 -1.94
C PRO A 9 7.35 2.76 -2.86
N GLU A 10 7.46 3.02 -4.15
CA GLU A 10 7.67 1.98 -5.15
C GLU A 10 9.01 1.24 -4.98
N SER A 11 9.12 0.05 -5.54
CA SER A 11 10.33 -0.79 -5.54
C SER A 11 10.86 -1.16 -4.14
N THR A 12 9.96 -1.32 -3.16
CA THR A 12 10.31 -1.71 -1.78
C THR A 12 9.89 -3.14 -1.42
N GLY A 13 9.25 -3.85 -2.37
CA GLY A 13 8.86 -5.25 -2.19
C GLY A 13 7.46 -5.47 -1.62
N LYS A 14 6.55 -4.48 -1.70
CA LYS A 14 5.17 -4.61 -1.20
C LYS A 14 4.46 -5.85 -1.77
N SER A 15 4.37 -5.95 -3.10
CA SER A 15 3.66 -7.06 -3.77
C SER A 15 4.30 -8.43 -3.48
N TRP A 16 5.63 -8.49 -3.45
CA TRP A 16 6.36 -9.70 -3.06
C TRP A 16 6.04 -10.12 -1.63
N LEU A 17 6.03 -9.17 -0.71
CA LEU A 17 5.75 -9.43 0.69
C LEU A 17 4.28 -9.77 0.93
N ALA A 18 3.34 -9.10 0.22
CA ALA A 18 1.92 -9.42 0.25
C ALA A 18 1.64 -10.87 -0.20
N ALA A 19 2.29 -11.31 -1.29
CA ALA A 19 2.21 -12.70 -1.74
C ALA A 19 2.81 -13.68 -0.71
N GLY A 20 3.92 -13.32 -0.07
CA GLY A 20 4.54 -14.12 1.00
C GLY A 20 3.65 -14.26 2.23
N LEU A 21 2.95 -13.19 2.63
CA LEU A 21 1.99 -13.23 3.74
C LEU A 21 0.79 -14.12 3.41
N GLU A 22 0.22 -13.99 2.20
CA GLU A 22 -0.87 -14.86 1.73
C GLU A 22 -0.45 -16.34 1.73
N GLN A 23 0.75 -16.63 1.22
CA GLN A 23 1.28 -18.00 1.21
C GLN A 23 1.49 -18.57 2.62
N ARG A 24 1.93 -17.75 3.58
CA ARG A 24 2.28 -18.16 4.94
C ARG A 24 1.07 -18.31 5.84
N PHE A 25 0.11 -17.38 5.76
CA PHE A 25 -1.01 -17.28 6.71
C PHE A 25 -2.37 -17.54 6.05
N GLY A 26 -2.43 -17.68 4.73
CA GLY A 26 -3.70 -17.73 4.02
C GLY A 26 -4.37 -16.36 3.95
N GLY A 27 -5.69 -16.36 3.79
CA GLY A 27 -6.48 -15.15 3.70
C GLY A 27 -6.79 -14.72 2.27
N VAL A 28 -7.13 -13.47 2.08
CA VAL A 28 -7.43 -12.88 0.77
C VAL A 28 -6.49 -11.70 0.53
N ARG A 29 -5.84 -11.70 -0.62
CA ARG A 29 -5.00 -10.59 -1.06
C ARG A 29 -5.74 -9.73 -2.07
N VAL A 30 -5.56 -8.40 -1.95
CA VAL A 30 -6.00 -7.40 -2.92
C VAL A 30 -4.77 -6.72 -3.48
N ASP A 31 -4.60 -6.79 -4.79
CA ASP A 31 -3.49 -6.17 -5.50
C ASP A 31 -3.72 -4.66 -5.71
N GLU A 32 -2.67 -3.95 -6.15
CA GLU A 32 -2.70 -2.52 -6.43
C GLU A 32 -3.49 -2.23 -7.72
N TYR A 33 -4.68 -1.64 -7.61
CA TYR A 33 -5.58 -1.41 -8.74
C TYR A 33 -5.01 -0.48 -9.82
N VAL A 34 -4.15 0.47 -9.46
CA VAL A 34 -3.56 1.40 -10.43
C VAL A 34 -2.80 0.67 -11.53
N ARG A 35 -2.19 -0.48 -11.25
CA ARG A 35 -1.50 -1.29 -12.26
C ARG A 35 -2.46 -1.78 -13.33
N ARG A 36 -3.62 -2.25 -12.92
CA ARG A 36 -4.70 -2.66 -13.83
C ARG A 36 -5.23 -1.47 -14.63
N PHE A 37 -5.42 -0.32 -13.98
CA PHE A 37 -5.87 0.89 -14.65
C PHE A 37 -4.89 1.32 -15.76
N ILE A 38 -3.57 1.29 -15.50
CA ILE A 38 -2.54 1.63 -16.50
C ILE A 38 -2.50 0.62 -17.65
N GLU A 39 -2.67 -0.67 -17.37
CA GLU A 39 -2.78 -1.69 -18.42
C GLU A 39 -3.96 -1.45 -19.35
N ASP A 40 -5.11 -1.08 -18.80
CA ASP A 40 -6.33 -0.78 -19.56
C ASP A 40 -6.27 0.59 -20.27
N ASN A 41 -5.42 1.52 -19.77
CA ASN A 41 -5.24 2.86 -20.29
C ASN A 41 -3.74 3.15 -20.51
N PRO A 42 -3.12 2.63 -21.58
CA PRO A 42 -1.66 2.70 -21.80
C PRO A 42 -1.21 4.12 -22.19
N ARG A 43 -1.32 5.05 -21.27
CA ARG A 43 -0.89 6.46 -21.33
C ARG A 43 -0.52 6.94 -19.94
N ASP A 44 0.14 8.09 -19.86
CA ASP A 44 0.38 8.73 -18.57
C ASP A 44 -0.94 9.04 -17.86
N THR A 45 -0.97 8.84 -16.56
CA THR A 45 -2.11 9.21 -15.72
C THR A 45 -2.15 10.74 -15.52
N CYS A 46 -3.35 11.26 -15.32
CA CYS A 46 -3.58 12.67 -14.99
C CYS A 46 -4.47 12.78 -13.75
N LEU A 47 -4.62 13.99 -13.23
CA LEU A 47 -5.45 14.23 -12.03
C LEU A 47 -6.90 13.74 -12.20
N ALA A 48 -7.46 13.85 -13.40
CA ALA A 48 -8.81 13.38 -13.69
C ALA A 48 -9.00 11.86 -13.58
N ASP A 49 -7.91 11.06 -13.63
CA ASP A 49 -7.95 9.61 -13.48
C ASP A 49 -8.00 9.17 -12.00
N ILE A 50 -7.57 10.02 -11.09
CA ILE A 50 -7.45 9.67 -9.66
C ILE A 50 -8.78 9.18 -9.06
N PRO A 51 -9.94 9.81 -9.33
CA PRO A 51 -11.23 9.30 -8.84
C PRO A 51 -11.54 7.88 -9.31
N ASP A 52 -11.23 7.53 -10.54
CA ASP A 52 -11.53 6.21 -11.09
C ASP A 52 -10.56 5.14 -10.56
N ILE A 53 -9.29 5.48 -10.42
CA ILE A 53 -8.28 4.62 -9.78
C ILE A 53 -8.68 4.36 -8.32
N ALA A 54 -9.06 5.38 -7.58
CA ALA A 54 -9.48 5.26 -6.19
C ALA A 54 -10.75 4.41 -6.02
N ARG A 55 -11.77 4.62 -6.87
CA ARG A 55 -13.00 3.80 -6.86
C ARG A 55 -12.71 2.34 -7.18
N GLY A 56 -11.82 2.07 -8.14
CA GLY A 56 -11.41 0.71 -8.47
C GLY A 56 -10.71 0.02 -7.30
N GLN A 57 -9.79 0.71 -6.61
CA GLN A 57 -9.13 0.19 -5.41
C GLN A 57 -10.15 -0.11 -4.29
N LEU A 58 -11.08 0.81 -4.03
CA LEU A 58 -12.16 0.62 -3.05
C LEU A 58 -13.06 -0.56 -3.41
N GLN A 59 -13.43 -0.68 -4.67
CA GLN A 59 -14.29 -1.78 -5.13
C GLN A 59 -13.62 -3.13 -4.91
N TRP A 60 -12.33 -3.25 -5.20
CA TRP A 60 -11.60 -4.50 -4.97
C TRP A 60 -11.49 -4.83 -3.48
N GLU A 61 -11.20 -3.82 -2.66
CA GLU A 61 -11.18 -3.96 -1.20
C GLU A 61 -12.55 -4.39 -0.66
N ASP A 62 -13.65 -3.75 -1.09
CA ASP A 62 -15.01 -4.06 -0.65
C ASP A 62 -15.44 -5.47 -1.04
N GLN A 63 -15.10 -5.91 -2.26
CA GLN A 63 -15.35 -7.28 -2.70
C GLN A 63 -14.59 -8.32 -1.86
N ALA A 64 -13.37 -7.99 -1.45
CA ALA A 64 -12.58 -8.86 -0.59
C ALA A 64 -13.12 -8.87 0.85
N ARG A 65 -13.51 -7.72 1.40
CA ARG A 65 -14.14 -7.61 2.72
C ARG A 65 -15.48 -8.37 2.79
N ALA A 66 -16.26 -8.36 1.71
CA ALA A 66 -17.53 -9.10 1.64
C ALA A 66 -17.36 -10.62 1.78
N LYS A 67 -16.18 -11.17 1.48
CA LYS A 67 -15.86 -12.59 1.70
C LYS A 67 -15.61 -12.93 3.16
N GLN A 68 -15.48 -11.93 4.04
CA GLN A 68 -15.20 -12.07 5.47
C GLN A 68 -14.00 -13.01 5.79
N PRO A 69 -12.83 -12.81 5.15
CA PRO A 69 -11.67 -13.65 5.43
C PRO A 69 -11.17 -13.43 6.87
N GLU A 70 -10.46 -14.40 7.43
CA GLU A 70 -9.78 -14.20 8.72
C GLU A 70 -8.69 -13.12 8.60
N LEU A 71 -7.96 -13.12 7.48
CA LEU A 71 -6.92 -12.16 7.15
C LEU A 71 -7.19 -11.56 5.76
N LEU A 72 -7.24 -10.23 5.69
CA LEU A 72 -7.25 -9.45 4.45
C LEU A 72 -5.91 -8.73 4.31
N ILE A 73 -5.25 -8.94 3.19
CA ILE A 73 -3.93 -8.36 2.88
C ILE A 73 -4.11 -7.38 1.72
N LEU A 74 -3.83 -6.10 1.94
CA LEU A 74 -3.92 -5.07 0.92
C LEU A 74 -2.53 -4.69 0.43
N ASP A 75 -2.24 -4.95 -0.85
CA ASP A 75 -1.07 -4.37 -1.51
C ASP A 75 -1.41 -2.93 -1.89
N THR A 76 -1.19 -2.03 -0.96
CA THR A 76 -1.61 -0.64 -0.87
C THR A 76 -3.12 -0.41 -0.61
N HIS A 77 -3.47 0.83 -0.33
CA HIS A 77 -4.83 1.31 -0.16
C HIS A 77 -4.92 2.81 -0.53
N LEU A 78 -6.04 3.48 -0.25
CA LEU A 78 -6.28 4.86 -0.67
C LEU A 78 -5.20 5.88 -0.26
N LEU A 79 -4.47 5.67 0.84
CA LEU A 79 -3.38 6.57 1.23
C LEU A 79 -2.32 6.68 0.13
N SER A 80 -2.00 5.57 -0.53
CA SER A 80 -1.08 5.59 -1.67
C SER A 80 -1.62 6.45 -2.81
N ASN A 81 -2.91 6.33 -3.15
CA ASN A 81 -3.53 7.16 -4.18
C ASN A 81 -3.51 8.65 -3.82
N ILE A 82 -3.78 8.99 -2.55
CA ILE A 82 -3.75 10.38 -2.05
C ILE A 82 -2.34 10.96 -2.21
N LEU A 83 -1.33 10.27 -1.70
CA LEU A 83 0.05 10.77 -1.72
C LEU A 83 0.62 10.84 -3.14
N TRP A 84 0.32 9.85 -4.00
CA TRP A 84 0.70 9.91 -5.41
C TRP A 84 0.02 11.05 -6.15
N SER A 85 -1.27 11.31 -5.90
CA SER A 85 -1.98 12.45 -6.49
C SER A 85 -1.36 13.78 -6.08
N GLN A 86 -1.04 13.94 -4.80
CA GLN A 86 -0.36 15.13 -4.29
C GLN A 86 1.06 15.27 -4.87
N THR A 87 1.81 14.18 -4.98
CA THR A 87 3.19 14.19 -5.49
C THR A 87 3.23 14.53 -6.99
N LEU A 88 2.35 13.93 -7.79
CA LEU A 88 2.38 14.09 -9.25
C LEU A 88 1.63 15.33 -9.74
N PHE A 89 0.56 15.72 -9.05
CA PHE A 89 -0.38 16.75 -9.53
C PHE A 89 -0.52 17.92 -8.57
N GLY A 90 0.02 17.84 -7.35
CA GLY A 90 -0.11 18.89 -6.33
C GLY A 90 -1.50 19.02 -5.74
N ASP A 91 -2.43 18.10 -6.06
CA ASP A 91 -3.82 18.11 -5.63
C ASP A 91 -4.36 16.70 -5.46
N CYS A 92 -5.44 16.57 -4.67
CA CYS A 92 -6.13 15.29 -4.45
C CYS A 92 -7.59 15.56 -4.09
N PRO A 93 -8.56 14.83 -4.67
CA PRO A 93 -9.96 14.95 -4.27
C PRO A 93 -10.17 14.61 -2.80
N THR A 94 -10.79 15.49 -2.03
CA THR A 94 -10.93 15.38 -0.56
C THR A 94 -11.72 14.15 -0.10
N TRP A 95 -12.62 13.63 -0.94
CA TRP A 95 -13.41 12.46 -0.60
C TRP A 95 -12.57 11.19 -0.39
N LEU A 96 -11.36 11.10 -1.00
CA LEU A 96 -10.47 9.94 -0.79
C LEU A 96 -10.07 9.81 0.69
N GLU A 97 -9.72 10.91 1.32
CA GLU A 97 -9.34 10.90 2.73
C GLU A 97 -10.52 10.57 3.64
N ILE A 98 -11.70 11.09 3.32
CA ILE A 98 -12.94 10.77 4.05
C ILE A 98 -13.23 9.26 3.98
N GLU A 99 -13.15 8.66 2.79
CA GLU A 99 -13.35 7.22 2.59
C GLU A 99 -12.27 6.39 3.29
N LEU A 100 -11.01 6.84 3.26
CA LEU A 100 -9.91 6.17 3.94
C LEU A 100 -10.12 6.13 5.46
N LEU A 101 -10.48 7.27 6.06
CA LEU A 101 -10.71 7.39 7.50
C LEU A 101 -11.99 6.71 8.00
N ALA A 102 -12.97 6.48 7.11
CA ALA A 102 -14.17 5.72 7.44
C ALA A 102 -13.92 4.20 7.53
N ARG A 103 -12.74 3.71 7.15
CA ARG A 103 -12.39 2.29 7.11
C ARG A 103 -11.46 1.92 8.26
N HIS A 104 -11.57 0.68 8.72
CA HIS A 104 -10.69 0.15 9.77
C HIS A 104 -9.59 -0.72 9.16
N TYR A 105 -8.36 -0.48 9.62
CA TYR A 105 -7.16 -1.25 9.31
C TYR A 105 -6.45 -1.61 10.60
N ASP A 106 -6.11 -2.90 10.79
CA ASP A 106 -5.52 -3.39 12.04
C ASP A 106 -4.01 -3.16 12.10
N LEU A 107 -3.34 -3.09 10.94
CA LEU A 107 -1.88 -2.90 10.87
C LEU A 107 -1.45 -2.35 9.51
N HIS A 108 -0.59 -1.34 9.52
CA HIS A 108 0.13 -0.87 8.35
C HIS A 108 1.59 -1.30 8.43
N LEU A 109 2.04 -2.07 7.44
CA LEU A 109 3.45 -2.40 7.23
C LEU A 109 4.02 -1.37 6.25
N LEU A 110 4.81 -0.42 6.77
CA LEU A 110 5.42 0.65 5.99
C LEU A 110 6.83 0.25 5.56
N LEU A 111 7.03 -0.01 4.27
CA LEU A 111 8.28 -0.51 3.73
C LEU A 111 9.25 0.64 3.41
N SER A 112 10.41 0.63 4.05
CA SER A 112 11.49 1.59 3.82
C SER A 112 12.12 1.39 2.43
N PRO A 113 12.45 2.45 1.69
CA PRO A 113 13.20 2.34 0.43
C PRO A 113 14.71 2.15 0.63
N GLN A 114 15.20 2.23 1.86
CA GLN A 114 16.62 2.01 2.16
C GLN A 114 17.01 0.53 2.03
N GLN A 115 18.25 0.28 1.64
CA GLN A 115 18.84 -1.07 1.53
C GLN A 115 18.17 -1.98 0.49
N VAL A 116 17.38 -1.40 -0.43
CA VAL A 116 16.82 -2.10 -1.58
C VAL A 116 16.98 -1.24 -2.83
N ASP A 117 17.42 -1.86 -3.91
CA ASP A 117 17.62 -1.17 -5.17
C ASP A 117 16.27 -0.90 -5.85
N TRP A 118 16.21 0.23 -6.54
CA TRP A 118 15.10 0.50 -7.43
C TRP A 118 15.21 -0.36 -8.68
N ALA A 119 14.11 -0.96 -9.09
CA ALA A 119 14.03 -1.75 -10.31
C ALA A 119 12.87 -1.23 -11.18
N GLU A 120 13.15 -1.05 -12.47
CA GLU A 120 12.15 -0.66 -13.45
C GLU A 120 11.17 -1.82 -13.71
N ASP A 121 9.88 -1.49 -13.92
CA ASP A 121 8.85 -2.46 -14.28
C ASP A 121 7.89 -1.94 -15.37
N GLY A 122 8.24 -0.82 -16.00
CA GLY A 122 7.44 -0.14 -17.02
C GLY A 122 6.35 0.81 -16.48
N GLN A 123 6.12 0.82 -15.17
CA GLN A 123 5.12 1.69 -14.52
C GLN A 123 5.71 2.56 -13.41
N ARG A 124 6.91 2.22 -12.91
CA ARG A 124 7.61 2.97 -11.87
C ARG A 124 8.24 4.24 -12.43
N CYS A 125 8.21 5.33 -11.68
CA CYS A 125 8.68 6.63 -12.12
C CYS A 125 9.59 7.36 -11.12
N GLN A 126 9.92 6.79 -9.95
CA GLN A 126 10.76 7.41 -8.92
C GLN A 126 12.06 6.62 -8.68
N PRO A 127 13.03 6.68 -9.62
CA PRO A 127 14.31 5.99 -9.44
C PRO A 127 15.15 6.59 -8.30
N ASP A 128 15.02 7.88 -8.01
CA ASP A 128 15.81 8.56 -7.00
C ASP A 128 15.42 8.16 -5.58
N LEU A 129 16.42 7.80 -4.79
CA LEU A 129 16.21 7.42 -3.39
C LEU A 129 15.63 8.59 -2.56
N ALA A 130 16.02 9.83 -2.85
CA ALA A 130 15.51 11.01 -2.15
C ALA A 130 14.00 11.17 -2.32
N ASP A 131 13.47 10.97 -3.54
CA ASP A 131 12.03 11.04 -3.82
C ASP A 131 11.27 9.92 -3.12
N ARG A 132 11.82 8.71 -3.14
CA ARG A 132 11.24 7.56 -2.42
C ARG A 132 11.28 7.75 -0.90
N MET A 133 12.34 8.36 -0.36
CA MET A 133 12.40 8.73 1.05
C MET A 133 11.38 9.79 1.41
N ALA A 134 11.18 10.81 0.57
CA ALA A 134 10.15 11.83 0.78
C ALA A 134 8.74 11.20 0.81
N PHE A 135 8.44 10.28 -0.08
CA PHE A 135 7.17 9.54 -0.10
C PHE A 135 7.01 8.65 1.15
N PHE A 136 8.07 7.97 1.57
CA PHE A 136 8.08 7.18 2.81
C PHE A 136 7.77 8.03 4.03
N GLU A 137 8.44 9.18 4.19
CA GLU A 137 8.22 10.08 5.34
C GLU A 137 6.82 10.72 5.30
N ALA A 138 6.30 11.07 4.12
CA ALA A 138 4.93 11.57 3.99
C ALA A 138 3.91 10.50 4.41
N THR A 139 4.10 9.25 3.99
CA THR A 139 3.26 8.11 4.41
C THR A 139 3.32 7.92 5.92
N ARG A 140 4.52 7.92 6.49
CA ARG A 140 4.74 7.76 7.92
C ARG A 140 4.10 8.88 8.73
N ALA A 141 4.29 10.14 8.32
CA ALA A 141 3.72 11.30 8.98
C ALA A 141 2.19 11.22 9.01
N TRP A 142 1.56 10.90 7.88
CA TRP A 142 0.11 10.76 7.80
C TRP A 142 -0.41 9.66 8.73
N LEU A 143 0.22 8.48 8.74
CA LEU A 143 -0.19 7.36 9.60
C LEU A 143 -0.07 7.71 11.08
N ILE A 144 0.98 8.42 11.50
CA ILE A 144 1.19 8.87 12.88
C ILE A 144 0.14 9.93 13.26
N GLU A 145 -0.07 10.93 12.41
CA GLU A 145 -1.04 12.02 12.65
C GLU A 145 -2.45 11.46 12.87
N HIS A 146 -2.84 10.45 12.09
CA HIS A 146 -4.15 9.81 12.19
C HIS A 146 -4.18 8.60 13.13
N GLN A 147 -3.15 8.43 13.96
CA GLN A 147 -3.04 7.37 14.98
C GLN A 147 -3.30 5.96 14.44
N GLN A 148 -2.87 5.70 13.20
CA GLN A 148 -3.03 4.39 12.58
C GLN A 148 -1.97 3.40 13.09
N PRO A 149 -2.34 2.13 13.36
CA PRO A 149 -1.38 1.10 13.75
C PRO A 149 -0.30 0.94 12.67
N LEU A 150 0.98 1.10 13.05
CA LEU A 150 2.10 1.19 12.12
C LEU A 150 3.27 0.36 12.60
N GLN A 151 3.88 -0.41 11.70
CA GLN A 151 5.20 -0.99 11.84
C GLN A 151 6.05 -0.69 10.62
N VAL A 152 7.24 -0.15 10.83
CA VAL A 152 8.22 0.06 9.76
C VAL A 152 8.91 -1.27 9.45
N ILE A 153 9.07 -1.57 8.16
CA ILE A 153 9.75 -2.75 7.64
C ILE A 153 11.01 -2.27 6.88
N GLU A 154 12.17 -2.73 7.31
CA GLU A 154 13.45 -2.29 6.77
C GLU A 154 14.48 -3.44 6.72
N GLY A 155 15.66 -3.17 6.17
CA GLY A 155 16.69 -4.18 6.02
C GLY A 155 16.67 -4.88 4.66
N ASN A 156 17.41 -5.98 4.57
CA ASN A 156 17.43 -6.83 3.37
C ASN A 156 16.12 -7.66 3.22
N TRP A 157 16.00 -8.37 2.12
CA TRP A 157 14.77 -9.11 1.79
C TRP A 157 14.37 -10.13 2.86
N ALA A 158 15.33 -10.86 3.43
CA ALA A 158 15.07 -11.85 4.48
C ALA A 158 14.62 -11.19 5.78
N GLU A 159 15.23 -10.08 6.17
CA GLU A 159 14.88 -9.30 7.35
C GLU A 159 13.47 -8.71 7.22
N ARG A 160 13.13 -8.14 6.04
CA ARG A 160 11.79 -7.61 5.74
C ARG A 160 10.72 -8.69 5.88
N GLN A 161 10.96 -9.86 5.32
CA GLN A 161 10.03 -10.99 5.42
C GLN A 161 9.85 -11.43 6.87
N ALA A 162 10.93 -11.58 7.61
CA ALA A 162 10.88 -11.98 9.02
C ALA A 162 10.11 -10.98 9.88
N GLN A 163 10.35 -9.66 9.70
CA GLN A 163 9.64 -8.61 10.42
C GLN A 163 8.14 -8.62 10.11
N ALA A 164 7.77 -8.71 8.82
CA ALA A 164 6.37 -8.72 8.41
C ALA A 164 5.63 -9.98 8.91
N PHE A 165 6.28 -11.14 8.84
CA PHE A 165 5.69 -12.38 9.34
C PHE A 165 5.48 -12.35 10.85
N ALA A 166 6.46 -11.87 11.62
CA ALA A 166 6.33 -11.70 13.07
C ALA A 166 5.21 -10.73 13.46
N ALA A 167 5.08 -9.62 12.74
CA ALA A 167 4.03 -8.64 12.98
C ALA A 167 2.63 -9.21 12.74
N VAL A 168 2.44 -9.92 11.63
CA VAL A 168 1.14 -10.53 11.30
C VAL A 168 0.82 -11.70 12.24
N GLU A 169 1.81 -12.53 12.61
CA GLU A 169 1.62 -13.61 13.58
C GLU A 169 1.16 -13.08 14.95
N LEU A 170 1.77 -11.98 15.42
CA LEU A 170 1.35 -11.31 16.65
C LEU A 170 -0.08 -10.75 16.54
N LEU A 171 -0.42 -10.13 15.41
CA LEU A 171 -1.76 -9.61 15.15
C LEU A 171 -2.83 -10.69 15.14
N LEU A 172 -2.53 -11.87 14.57
CA LEU A 172 -3.46 -13.00 14.51
C LEU A 172 -3.63 -13.71 15.85
N SER A 173 -2.66 -13.55 16.77
CA SER A 173 -2.70 -14.14 18.11
C SER A 173 -3.41 -13.27 19.14
N SER A 174 -3.77 -12.04 18.79
CA SER A 174 -4.48 -11.06 19.62
C SER A 174 -5.98 -11.06 19.30
#